data_ddf22bc92198495dcea3d056aff7fe43
#
_entry.id   ddf22bc92198495dcea3d056aff7fe43
#
_cell.length_a   1.000
_cell.length_b   1.000
_cell.length_c   1.000
_cell.angle_alpha   90.00
_cell.angle_beta   90.00
_cell.angle_gamma   90.00
#
_symmetry.space_group_name_H-M   'P 1'
#
loop_
_entity.id
_entity.type
_entity.pdbx_description
1 polymer ?
#
loop_
_entity_poly.entity_id
_entity_poly.type
_entity_poly.pdbx_seq_one_letter_code
_entity_poly.pdbx_strand_id
1 'polypeptide(L)'
;MKPTTTSGLIAMSVDNSALEIEDFERFVELYRTRVFRFVYSSVRDLDLAETVTQDCFWNAYRHRNSFRGDCSLNTWLIRIAINLIRDHSRRRRFQFWKKTEYVAGDEIRKWPDNGLSPEERAVVNDQVRAVWEATGTLSEKQRTVFFLRYVEDLNISEIAQATGLTESTINVHLVRAVRGIRKRLGKSS
;
A
#
# COMPACT_ATOMS: atom_id res chain seq x y z
N MET A 1 -25.70 -17.32 -34.21
CA MET A 1 -25.45 -15.91 -33.86
C MET A 1 -25.08 -15.86 -32.38
N LYS A 2 -23.82 -15.61 -32.08
CA LYS A 2 -23.33 -15.45 -30.72
C LYS A 2 -23.14 -13.95 -30.46
N PRO A 3 -23.59 -13.36 -29.32
CA PRO A 3 -23.22 -12.00 -28.99
C PRO A 3 -21.85 -12.00 -28.33
N THR A 4 -20.95 -11.26 -28.90
CA THR A 4 -19.61 -10.93 -28.42
C THR A 4 -19.75 -9.90 -27.32
N THR A 5 -19.45 -10.29 -26.07
CA THR A 5 -19.33 -9.35 -24.96
C THR A 5 -17.91 -8.77 -24.98
N THR A 6 -17.79 -7.59 -25.53
CA THR A 6 -16.57 -6.78 -25.47
C THR A 6 -16.46 -6.18 -24.06
N SER A 7 -15.66 -6.81 -23.21
CA SER A 7 -15.20 -6.20 -21.94
C SER A 7 -14.18 -5.12 -22.28
N GLY A 8 -14.65 -3.88 -22.36
CA GLY A 8 -13.82 -2.71 -22.58
C GLY A 8 -12.99 -2.37 -21.35
N LEU A 9 -11.85 -3.02 -21.18
CA LEU A 9 -10.73 -2.49 -20.40
C LEU A 9 -10.21 -1.26 -21.16
N ILE A 10 -10.66 -0.08 -20.74
CA ILE A 10 -10.05 1.17 -21.16
C ILE A 10 -8.66 1.21 -20.50
N ALA A 11 -7.68 0.68 -21.20
CA ALA A 11 -6.29 1.02 -20.97
C ALA A 11 -6.13 2.47 -21.41
N MET A 12 -6.36 3.41 -20.47
CA MET A 12 -5.95 4.79 -20.67
C MET A 12 -4.42 4.79 -20.69
N SER A 13 -3.86 4.82 -21.89
CA SER A 13 -2.50 5.29 -22.09
C SER A 13 -2.47 6.75 -21.66
N VAL A 14 -2.04 7.01 -20.42
CA VAL A 14 -1.76 8.36 -19.94
C VAL A 14 -0.53 8.81 -20.72
N ASP A 15 -0.79 9.63 -21.73
CA ASP A 15 0.25 10.34 -22.48
C ASP A 15 1.08 11.15 -21.48
N ASN A 16 2.41 11.07 -21.59
CA ASN A 16 3.38 11.56 -20.62
C ASN A 16 3.58 13.10 -20.70
N SER A 17 2.58 13.82 -21.21
CA SER A 17 2.55 15.28 -21.24
C SER A 17 2.22 15.82 -19.85
N ALA A 18 3.02 16.75 -19.38
CA ALA A 18 2.97 17.41 -18.07
C ALA A 18 1.58 17.37 -17.41
N LEU A 19 1.47 16.69 -16.26
CA LEU A 19 0.28 16.67 -15.43
C LEU A 19 -0.11 18.13 -15.10
N GLU A 20 -1.03 18.70 -15.85
CA GLU A 20 -1.61 20.01 -15.59
C GLU A 20 -2.42 19.94 -14.27
N ILE A 21 -2.76 21.08 -13.69
CA ILE A 21 -3.39 21.12 -12.35
C ILE A 21 -4.72 20.35 -12.33
N GLU A 22 -5.54 20.47 -13.38
CA GLU A 22 -6.82 19.78 -13.51
C GLU A 22 -6.65 18.26 -13.62
N ASP A 23 -5.64 17.80 -14.35
CA ASP A 23 -5.26 16.39 -14.43
C ASP A 23 -4.72 15.87 -13.09
N PHE A 24 -4.10 16.74 -12.27
CA PHE A 24 -3.57 16.34 -10.98
C PHE A 24 -4.66 16.09 -9.94
N GLU A 25 -5.74 16.86 -9.91
CA GLU A 25 -6.89 16.59 -9.02
C GLU A 25 -7.48 15.21 -9.33
N ARG A 26 -7.71 14.92 -10.60
CA ARG A 26 -8.18 13.60 -11.04
C ARG A 26 -7.20 12.49 -10.71
N PHE A 27 -5.92 12.77 -10.84
CA PHE A 27 -4.85 11.84 -10.44
C PHE A 27 -4.91 11.54 -8.93
N VAL A 28 -5.09 12.56 -8.08
CA VAL A 28 -5.28 12.37 -6.64
C VAL A 28 -6.50 11.51 -6.36
N GLU A 29 -7.65 11.79 -6.97
CA GLU A 29 -8.88 11.00 -6.80
C GLU A 29 -8.66 9.52 -7.13
N LEU A 30 -7.98 9.23 -8.23
CA LEU A 30 -7.72 7.85 -8.68
C LEU A 30 -6.79 7.07 -7.74
N TYR A 31 -5.77 7.73 -7.18
CA TYR A 31 -4.71 7.03 -6.46
C TYR A 31 -4.77 7.20 -4.94
N ARG A 32 -5.52 8.19 -4.40
CA ARG A 32 -5.53 8.51 -2.96
C ARG A 32 -5.89 7.31 -2.09
N THR A 33 -6.97 6.62 -2.42
CA THR A 33 -7.41 5.44 -1.64
C THR A 33 -6.36 4.34 -1.64
N ARG A 34 -5.69 4.13 -2.77
CA ARG A 34 -4.66 3.11 -2.94
C ARG A 34 -3.42 3.44 -2.12
N VAL A 35 -2.91 4.67 -2.25
CA VAL A 35 -1.77 5.15 -1.48
C VAL A 35 -2.07 5.11 0.02
N PHE A 36 -3.24 5.60 0.44
CA PHE A 36 -3.65 5.57 1.84
C PHE A 36 -3.66 4.16 2.41
N ARG A 37 -4.27 3.18 1.70
CA ARG A 37 -4.29 1.78 2.15
C ARG A 37 -2.90 1.22 2.32
N PHE A 38 -2.00 1.46 1.37
CA PHE A 38 -0.62 1.02 1.46
C PHE A 38 0.10 1.65 2.65
N VAL A 39 -0.01 2.97 2.83
CA VAL A 39 0.60 3.69 3.95
C VAL A 39 0.05 3.17 5.27
N TYR A 40 -1.28 3.10 5.42
CA TYR A 40 -1.93 2.60 6.63
C TYR A 40 -1.51 1.16 6.97
N SER A 41 -1.43 0.29 5.97
CA SER A 41 -0.91 -1.07 6.13
C SER A 41 0.52 -1.10 6.68
N SER A 42 1.32 -0.12 6.31
CA SER A 42 2.72 -0.04 6.71
C SER A 42 2.91 0.54 8.10
N VAL A 43 2.21 1.65 8.42
CA VAL A 43 2.40 2.40 9.66
C VAL A 43 1.46 1.99 10.78
N ARG A 44 0.26 1.50 10.47
CA ARG A 44 -0.81 1.07 11.40
C ARG A 44 -1.25 2.17 12.38
N ASP A 45 -1.24 3.39 11.92
CA ASP A 45 -1.61 4.60 12.65
C ASP A 45 -2.38 5.48 11.65
N LEU A 46 -3.62 5.80 11.96
CA LEU A 46 -4.55 6.46 11.04
C LEU A 46 -4.11 7.89 10.74
N ASP A 47 -3.76 8.65 11.78
CA ASP A 47 -3.37 10.05 11.64
C ASP A 47 -2.05 10.18 10.86
N LEU A 48 -1.10 9.28 11.15
CA LEU A 48 0.15 9.22 10.41
C LEU A 48 -0.09 8.79 8.95
N ALA A 49 -1.03 7.87 8.71
CA ALA A 49 -1.34 7.45 7.35
C ALA A 49 -1.97 8.57 6.52
N GLU A 50 -2.88 9.35 7.10
CA GLU A 50 -3.43 10.54 6.43
C GLU A 50 -2.34 11.57 6.14
N THR A 51 -1.49 11.89 7.14
CA THR A 51 -0.38 12.83 6.98
C THR A 51 0.57 12.40 5.87
N VAL A 52 1.04 11.14 5.91
CA VAL A 52 1.97 10.63 4.89
C VAL A 52 1.32 10.57 3.52
N THR A 53 0.02 10.27 3.44
CA THR A 53 -0.70 10.28 2.16
C THR A 53 -0.77 11.68 1.57
N GLN A 54 -1.08 12.69 2.35
CA GLN A 54 -1.08 14.09 1.92
C GLN A 54 0.31 14.52 1.47
N ASP A 55 1.33 14.25 2.26
CA ASP A 55 2.72 14.53 1.93
C ASP A 55 3.17 13.82 0.65
N CYS A 56 2.68 12.60 0.41
CA CYS A 56 2.97 11.83 -0.81
C CYS A 56 2.49 12.58 -2.05
N PHE A 57 1.23 13.03 -2.07
CA PHE A 57 0.69 13.78 -3.20
C PHE A 57 1.31 15.17 -3.33
N TRP A 58 1.61 15.83 -2.23
CA TRP A 58 2.36 17.10 -2.27
C TRP A 58 3.73 16.93 -2.92
N ASN A 59 4.47 15.90 -2.53
CA ASN A 59 5.76 15.59 -3.15
C ASN A 59 5.61 15.17 -4.61
N ALA A 60 4.59 14.38 -4.95
CA ALA A 60 4.28 14.02 -6.32
C ALA A 60 4.02 15.26 -7.18
N TYR A 61 3.22 16.21 -6.70
CA TYR A 61 2.97 17.48 -7.39
C TYR A 61 4.25 18.29 -7.61
N ARG A 62 5.06 18.45 -6.57
CA ARG A 62 6.33 19.21 -6.65
C ARG A 62 7.32 18.59 -7.63
N HIS A 63 7.34 17.27 -7.73
CA HIS A 63 8.29 16.51 -8.56
C HIS A 63 7.67 15.95 -9.83
N ARG A 64 6.45 16.37 -10.21
CA ARG A 64 5.74 15.84 -11.38
C ARG A 64 6.54 15.92 -12.68
N ASN A 65 7.31 17.01 -12.88
CA ASN A 65 8.15 17.20 -14.05
C ASN A 65 9.39 16.29 -14.07
N SER A 66 9.71 15.61 -12.96
CA SER A 66 10.82 14.66 -12.88
C SER A 66 10.39 13.21 -13.15
N PHE A 67 9.09 12.96 -13.30
CA PHE A 67 8.58 11.67 -13.71
C PHE A 67 8.94 11.39 -15.17
N ARG A 68 9.78 10.36 -15.40
CA ARG A 68 10.32 10.01 -16.73
C ARG A 68 9.58 8.88 -17.42
N GLY A 69 8.55 8.30 -16.77
CA GLY A 69 7.86 7.15 -17.32
C GLY A 69 8.62 5.81 -17.20
N ASP A 70 9.73 5.76 -16.48
CA ASP A 70 10.54 4.55 -16.28
C ASP A 70 9.81 3.46 -15.46
N CYS A 71 8.71 3.81 -14.83
CA CYS A 71 7.83 2.92 -14.08
C CYS A 71 6.38 3.41 -14.15
N SER A 72 5.42 2.60 -13.69
CA SER A 72 4.03 3.05 -13.59
C SER A 72 3.89 4.21 -12.59
N LEU A 73 2.88 5.07 -12.79
CA LEU A 73 2.55 6.14 -11.84
C LEU A 73 2.29 5.60 -10.43
N ASN A 74 1.65 4.42 -10.34
CA ASN A 74 1.45 3.74 -9.06
C ASN A 74 2.79 3.39 -8.39
N THR A 75 3.72 2.78 -9.12
CA THR A 75 5.05 2.43 -8.59
C THR A 75 5.82 3.67 -8.15
N TRP A 76 5.71 4.76 -8.89
CA TRP A 76 6.34 6.03 -8.54
C TRP A 76 5.76 6.64 -7.26
N LEU A 77 4.42 6.68 -7.10
CA LEU A 77 3.77 7.13 -5.87
C LEU A 77 4.15 6.26 -4.67
N ILE A 78 4.12 4.94 -4.84
CA ILE A 78 4.52 4.00 -3.78
C ILE A 78 5.97 4.24 -3.35
N ARG A 79 6.88 4.53 -4.28
CA ARG A 79 8.27 4.91 -3.94
C ARG A 79 8.32 6.17 -3.07
N ILE A 80 7.54 7.20 -3.42
CA ILE A 80 7.45 8.43 -2.61
C ILE A 80 6.93 8.09 -1.22
N ALA A 81 5.85 7.33 -1.12
CA ALA A 81 5.25 6.91 0.15
C ALA A 81 6.23 6.12 1.03
N ILE A 82 6.98 5.16 0.46
CA ILE A 82 8.01 4.38 1.18
C ILE A 82 9.08 5.30 1.78
N ASN A 83 9.55 6.28 1.02
CA ASN A 83 10.56 7.21 1.49
C ASN A 83 10.03 8.06 2.66
N LEU A 84 8.80 8.56 2.55
CA LEU A 84 8.15 9.31 3.62
C LEU A 84 7.95 8.47 4.88
N ILE A 85 7.48 7.22 4.75
CA ILE A 85 7.35 6.28 5.87
C ILE A 85 8.70 6.09 6.57
N ARG A 86 9.79 5.87 5.82
CA ARG A 86 11.13 5.73 6.38
C ARG A 86 11.60 6.97 7.13
N ASP A 87 11.32 8.15 6.58
CA ASP A 87 11.71 9.41 7.21
C ASP A 87 10.93 9.66 8.50
N HIS A 88 9.62 9.38 8.51
CA HIS A 88 8.81 9.42 9.73
C HIS A 88 9.27 8.40 10.77
N SER A 89 9.60 7.18 10.35
CA SER A 89 10.13 6.14 11.25
C SER A 89 11.47 6.54 11.88
N ARG A 90 12.36 7.19 11.10
CA ARG A 90 13.63 7.73 11.65
C ARG A 90 13.38 8.82 12.68
N ARG A 91 12.50 9.79 12.36
CA ARG A 91 12.16 10.88 13.28
C ARG A 91 11.52 10.35 14.56
N ARG A 92 10.60 9.38 14.47
CA ARG A 92 10.02 8.71 15.65
C ARG A 92 11.07 8.00 16.48
N ARG A 93 12.00 7.26 15.92
CA ARG A 93 13.12 6.65 16.70
C ARG A 93 13.91 7.71 17.47
N PHE A 94 14.15 8.87 16.91
CA PHE A 94 14.81 9.98 17.59
C PHE A 94 13.96 10.59 18.72
N GLN A 95 12.63 10.61 18.57
CA GLN A 95 11.69 11.12 19.59
C GLN A 95 11.35 10.07 20.66
N PHE A 96 11.40 8.77 20.32
CA PHE A 96 11.13 7.67 21.27
C PHE A 96 12.13 7.58 22.42
N TRP A 97 13.32 8.11 22.27
CA TRP A 97 14.24 8.30 23.40
C TRP A 97 13.75 9.34 24.42
N LYS A 98 12.65 10.04 24.12
CA LYS A 98 12.09 11.08 24.99
C LYS A 98 10.68 10.82 25.55
N LYS A 99 9.89 9.90 25.00
CA LYS A 99 8.54 9.60 25.55
C LYS A 99 8.04 8.21 25.14
N THR A 100 7.77 7.40 26.16
CA THR A 100 7.09 6.10 26.05
C THR A 100 5.59 6.34 26.21
N GLU A 101 4.78 6.04 25.18
CA GLU A 101 3.39 5.58 25.34
C GLU A 101 2.85 5.11 23.98
N TYR A 102 2.42 3.86 23.97
CA TYR A 102 1.87 3.16 22.79
C TYR A 102 0.36 3.17 22.92
N VAL A 103 -0.36 3.82 22.02
CA VAL A 103 -1.81 3.67 21.88
C VAL A 103 -2.09 2.80 20.67
N ALA A 104 -2.58 1.60 20.90
CA ALA A 104 -3.13 0.72 19.88
C ALA A 104 -4.53 1.22 19.51
N GLY A 105 -4.66 1.85 18.36
CA GLY A 105 -5.95 2.24 17.79
C GLY A 105 -6.46 1.16 16.85
N ASP A 106 -7.52 0.47 17.28
CA ASP A 106 -8.29 -0.49 16.48
C ASP A 106 -9.41 0.25 15.74
N GLU A 107 -9.15 0.68 14.50
CA GLU A 107 -10.24 0.98 13.57
C GLU A 107 -9.92 0.45 12.18
N ILE A 108 -10.37 -0.78 11.91
CA ILE A 108 -10.42 -1.32 10.55
C ILE A 108 -11.56 -0.61 9.83
N ARG A 109 -11.23 0.44 9.08
CA ARG A 109 -12.19 1.07 8.18
C ARG A 109 -12.64 0.06 7.13
N LYS A 110 -13.97 -0.11 7.00
CA LYS A 110 -14.64 -1.03 6.08
C LYS A 110 -14.08 -0.91 4.66
N TRP A 111 -13.72 -2.04 4.08
CA TRP A 111 -13.40 -2.17 2.66
C TRP A 111 -14.61 -1.79 1.80
N PRO A 112 -14.41 -1.33 0.54
CA PRO A 112 -15.51 -1.02 -0.37
C PRO A 112 -16.43 -2.22 -0.56
N ASP A 113 -17.73 -1.95 -0.68
CA ASP A 113 -18.81 -2.91 -0.82
C ASP A 113 -18.65 -3.73 -2.13
N ASN A 114 -18.41 -5.04 -1.98
CA ASN A 114 -18.22 -5.96 -3.10
C ASN A 114 -19.49 -6.80 -3.42
N GLY A 115 -20.68 -6.33 -3.02
CA GLY A 115 -21.94 -7.03 -3.33
C GLY A 115 -22.19 -8.33 -2.56
N LEU A 116 -21.41 -8.60 -1.52
CA LEU A 116 -21.56 -9.80 -0.66
C LEU A 116 -22.75 -9.65 0.29
N SER A 117 -23.38 -10.78 0.68
CA SER A 117 -24.39 -10.80 1.73
C SER A 117 -23.81 -10.40 3.08
N PRO A 118 -24.65 -10.00 4.08
CA PRO A 118 -24.17 -9.65 5.41
C PRO A 118 -23.37 -10.77 6.09
N GLU A 119 -23.78 -12.03 5.90
CA GLU A 119 -23.11 -13.22 6.47
C GLU A 119 -21.76 -13.46 5.79
N GLU A 120 -21.72 -13.40 4.48
CA GLU A 120 -20.47 -13.53 3.70
C GLU A 120 -19.49 -12.38 4.05
N ARG A 121 -19.99 -11.14 4.24
CA ARG A 121 -19.18 -10.00 4.70
C ARG A 121 -18.60 -10.25 6.08
N ALA A 122 -19.37 -10.83 7.01
CA ALA A 122 -18.88 -11.12 8.35
C ALA A 122 -17.72 -12.12 8.30
N VAL A 123 -17.86 -13.21 7.54
CA VAL A 123 -16.81 -14.23 7.37
C VAL A 123 -15.56 -13.65 6.71
N VAL A 124 -15.73 -12.88 5.62
CA VAL A 124 -14.62 -12.24 4.92
C VAL A 124 -13.92 -11.21 5.83
N ASN A 125 -14.69 -10.42 6.59
CA ASN A 125 -14.12 -9.45 7.52
C ASN A 125 -13.30 -10.13 8.62
N ASP A 126 -13.74 -11.27 9.16
CA ASP A 126 -13.00 -12.02 10.17
C ASP A 126 -11.70 -12.61 9.60
N GLN A 127 -11.73 -13.12 8.38
CA GLN A 127 -10.53 -13.63 7.71
C GLN A 127 -9.55 -12.50 7.40
N VAL A 128 -10.03 -11.38 6.87
CA VAL A 128 -9.22 -10.19 6.60
C VAL A 128 -8.62 -9.66 7.89
N ARG A 129 -9.40 -9.59 8.98
CA ARG A 129 -8.90 -9.17 10.29
C ARG A 129 -7.80 -10.09 10.81
N ALA A 130 -7.98 -11.42 10.71
CA ALA A 130 -6.98 -12.38 11.14
C ALA A 130 -5.66 -12.23 10.35
N VAL A 131 -5.74 -12.06 9.02
CA VAL A 131 -4.56 -11.76 8.18
C VAL A 131 -3.94 -10.44 8.59
N TRP A 132 -4.73 -9.39 8.78
CA TRP A 132 -4.28 -8.07 9.21
C TRP A 132 -3.52 -8.13 10.54
N GLU A 133 -4.05 -8.82 11.53
CA GLU A 133 -3.39 -9.03 12.82
C GLU A 133 -2.08 -9.81 12.66
N ALA A 134 -2.09 -10.87 11.84
CA ALA A 134 -0.91 -11.67 11.56
C ALA A 134 0.20 -10.83 10.91
N THR A 135 -0.13 -9.87 10.03
CA THR A 135 0.87 -8.98 9.43
C THR A 135 1.53 -8.04 10.44
N GLY A 136 0.88 -7.77 11.58
CA GLY A 136 1.45 -6.97 12.68
C GLY A 136 2.71 -7.59 13.29
N THR A 137 2.87 -8.91 13.20
CA THR A 137 4.04 -9.62 13.72
C THR A 137 5.24 -9.61 12.76
N LEU A 138 5.05 -9.15 11.54
CA LEU A 138 6.09 -9.07 10.53
C LEU A 138 7.02 -7.88 10.78
N SER A 139 8.30 -8.03 10.41
CA SER A 139 9.18 -6.86 10.34
C SER A 139 8.67 -5.87 9.29
N GLU A 140 9.02 -4.58 9.44
CA GLU A 140 8.64 -3.52 8.51
C GLU A 140 8.90 -3.91 7.03
N LYS A 141 10.10 -4.41 6.72
CA LYS A 141 10.46 -4.83 5.36
C LYS A 141 9.62 -6.00 4.85
N GLN A 142 9.36 -7.00 5.69
CA GLN A 142 8.52 -8.14 5.32
C GLN A 142 7.08 -7.70 5.05
N ARG A 143 6.54 -6.85 5.91
CA ARG A 143 5.19 -6.31 5.79
C ARG A 143 5.05 -5.44 4.53
N THR A 144 5.97 -4.53 4.29
CA THR A 144 5.99 -3.68 3.08
C THR A 144 5.98 -4.53 1.81
N VAL A 145 6.90 -5.49 1.69
CA VAL A 145 7.01 -6.35 0.50
C VAL A 145 5.76 -7.22 0.34
N PHE A 146 5.19 -7.72 1.44
CA PHE A 146 3.94 -8.49 1.42
C PHE A 146 2.76 -7.67 0.86
N PHE A 147 2.56 -6.44 1.36
CA PHE A 147 1.47 -5.60 0.87
C PHE A 147 1.66 -5.17 -0.58
N LEU A 148 2.88 -4.83 -0.99
CA LEU A 148 3.17 -4.51 -2.38
C LEU A 148 2.85 -5.66 -3.33
N ARG A 149 3.13 -6.90 -2.91
CA ARG A 149 2.89 -8.09 -3.75
C ARG A 149 1.43 -8.51 -3.79
N TYR A 150 0.75 -8.57 -2.63
CA TYR A 150 -0.56 -9.21 -2.51
C TYR A 150 -1.73 -8.25 -2.42
N VAL A 151 -1.51 -6.98 -2.13
CA VAL A 151 -2.56 -5.96 -2.05
C VAL A 151 -2.44 -4.95 -3.20
N GLU A 152 -1.22 -4.55 -3.54
CA GLU A 152 -0.96 -3.63 -4.65
C GLU A 152 -0.68 -4.35 -5.99
N ASP A 153 -0.59 -5.67 -5.96
CA ASP A 153 -0.37 -6.56 -7.12
C ASP A 153 0.88 -6.21 -7.96
N LEU A 154 1.90 -5.64 -7.32
CA LEU A 154 3.14 -5.31 -7.99
C LEU A 154 3.96 -6.60 -8.24
N ASN A 155 4.60 -6.67 -9.41
CA ASN A 155 5.56 -7.73 -9.68
C ASN A 155 6.90 -7.49 -8.95
N ILE A 156 7.79 -8.49 -8.94
CA ILE A 156 9.05 -8.43 -8.18
C ILE A 156 9.95 -7.28 -8.65
N SER A 157 9.99 -7.02 -9.95
CA SER A 157 10.80 -5.93 -10.53
C SER A 157 10.25 -4.56 -10.12
N GLU A 158 8.93 -4.37 -10.14
CA GLU A 158 8.28 -3.12 -9.66
C GLU A 158 8.52 -2.91 -8.16
N ILE A 159 8.45 -3.97 -7.36
CA ILE A 159 8.77 -3.91 -5.93
C ILE A 159 10.24 -3.52 -5.74
N ALA A 160 11.17 -4.07 -6.54
CA ALA A 160 12.59 -3.69 -6.50
C ALA A 160 12.77 -2.21 -6.82
N GLN A 161 12.12 -1.72 -7.86
CA GLN A 161 12.15 -0.30 -8.23
C GLN A 161 11.56 0.61 -7.12
N ALA A 162 10.44 0.21 -6.51
CA ALA A 162 9.79 1.00 -5.46
C ALA A 162 10.58 1.02 -4.14
N THR A 163 11.20 -0.11 -3.76
CA THR A 163 11.84 -0.27 -2.44
C THR A 163 13.34 -0.02 -2.44
N GLY A 164 13.99 -0.13 -3.62
CA GLY A 164 15.45 -0.14 -3.75
C GLY A 164 16.10 -1.44 -3.26
N LEU A 165 15.31 -2.51 -3.03
CA LEU A 165 15.83 -3.84 -2.67
C LEU A 165 16.12 -4.67 -3.92
N THR A 166 17.04 -5.62 -3.80
CA THR A 166 17.26 -6.61 -4.87
C THR A 166 16.11 -7.62 -4.92
N GLU A 167 15.81 -8.16 -6.10
CA GLU A 167 14.76 -9.18 -6.28
C GLU A 167 14.98 -10.42 -5.38
N SER A 168 16.22 -10.84 -5.20
CA SER A 168 16.55 -11.92 -4.27
C SER A 168 16.16 -11.59 -2.83
N THR A 169 16.44 -10.37 -2.37
CA THR A 169 16.05 -9.91 -1.03
C THR A 169 14.54 -9.86 -0.88
N ILE A 170 13.82 -9.39 -1.91
CA ILE A 170 12.36 -9.36 -1.93
C ILE A 170 11.78 -10.77 -1.77
N ASN A 171 12.26 -11.73 -2.56
CA ASN A 171 11.83 -13.13 -2.48
C ASN A 171 12.03 -13.71 -1.08
N VAL A 172 13.19 -13.47 -0.45
CA VAL A 172 13.45 -13.89 0.94
C VAL A 172 12.45 -13.26 1.91
N HIS A 173 12.15 -11.97 1.77
CA HIS A 173 11.17 -11.29 2.62
C HIS A 173 9.75 -11.83 2.40
N LEU A 174 9.34 -12.12 1.15
CA LEU A 174 8.03 -12.72 0.84
C LEU A 174 7.88 -14.09 1.48
N VAL A 175 8.87 -14.98 1.30
CA VAL A 175 8.84 -16.32 1.90
C VAL A 175 8.71 -16.25 3.43
N ARG A 176 9.49 -15.38 4.07
CA ARG A 176 9.44 -15.18 5.52
C ARG A 176 8.10 -14.60 5.97
N ALA A 177 7.55 -13.63 5.23
CA ALA A 177 6.26 -13.03 5.52
C ALA A 177 5.13 -14.07 5.46
N VAL A 178 5.04 -14.81 4.36
CA VAL A 178 4.01 -15.86 4.18
C VAL A 178 4.13 -16.94 5.25
N ARG A 179 5.35 -17.38 5.58
CA ARG A 179 5.56 -18.35 6.66
C ARG A 179 5.13 -17.80 8.02
N GLY A 180 5.44 -16.55 8.32
CA GLY A 180 5.04 -15.88 9.57
C GLY A 180 3.52 -15.79 9.71
N ILE A 181 2.83 -15.36 8.65
CA ILE A 181 1.37 -15.26 8.59
C ILE A 181 0.73 -16.65 8.79
N ARG A 182 1.16 -17.66 8.01
CA ARG A 182 0.63 -19.04 8.14
C ARG A 182 0.81 -19.60 9.55
N LYS A 183 1.97 -19.36 10.17
CA LYS A 183 2.22 -19.80 11.55
C LYS A 183 1.26 -19.13 12.54
N ARG A 184 0.89 -17.89 12.31
CA ARG A 184 -0.04 -17.14 13.18
C ARG A 184 -1.48 -17.64 12.99
N LEU A 185 -1.92 -17.78 11.74
CA LEU A 185 -3.27 -18.26 11.41
C LEU A 185 -3.49 -19.71 11.87
N GLY A 186 -2.49 -20.60 11.71
CA GLY A 186 -2.56 -21.98 12.17
C GLY A 186 -2.52 -22.16 13.70
N LYS A 187 -2.25 -21.09 14.48
CA LYS A 187 -2.35 -21.12 15.95
C LYS A 187 -3.69 -20.56 16.47
N SER A 188 -4.51 -20.00 15.59
CA SER A 188 -5.83 -19.43 15.91
C SER A 188 -6.98 -20.40 15.62
N SER A 189 -6.68 -21.66 15.18
CA SER A 189 -7.65 -22.74 14.99
C SER A 189 -7.58 -23.72 16.20
#